data_2b6a519fe12955b6ed9c93dd93b7390e
#
_entry.id   2b6a519fe12955b6ed9c93dd93b7390e
#
_cell.length_a   1.000
_cell.length_b   1.000
_cell.length_c   1.000
_cell.angle_alpha   90.00
_cell.angle_beta   90.00
_cell.angle_gamma   90.00
#
_symmetry.space_group_name_H-M   'P 1'
#
loop_
_entity.id
_entity.type
_entity.pdbx_description
1 polymer ?
#
loop_
_entity_poly.entity_id
_entity_poly.type
_entity_poly.pdbx_seq_one_letter_code
_entity_poly.pdbx_strand_id
1 'polypeptide(L)'
;LQSSYYLSFIKDSLLSAHNAVMMIEKNDEAGKVIGKGAYGDTTYKIDRAAEEAVEKVAREHFSNPCIISEEAGISKGDEVYILLDPVDGSTNAKRGLGPFSTAIAVSESIEFAGIVAAGVIDHSTSRMVWGDSKRVYEDWKIARPGKVESIRDAIISFDSKFYMLNQDKIEKVTRLMKETLYPRVFSTAALETAYISSGRIDAYVCSGGRLRSFDCFPSLFLLRTSGCPFSLERIEELRLDTKDTFAYFAACNKSLYEEIEKRLE
;
A
#
# COMPACT_ATOMS: atom_id res chain seq x y z
N LEU A 1 -22.77 4.48 -12.26
CA LEU A 1 -22.42 5.90 -12.11
C LEU A 1 -21.54 6.14 -10.87
N GLN A 2 -21.85 5.55 -9.72
CA GLN A 2 -21.12 5.77 -8.47
C GLN A 2 -19.70 5.20 -8.49
N SER A 3 -19.49 3.98 -9.03
CA SER A 3 -18.17 3.35 -9.16
C SER A 3 -17.21 4.18 -10.03
N SER A 4 -17.67 4.78 -11.12
CA SER A 4 -16.82 5.63 -11.97
C SER A 4 -16.42 6.93 -11.29
N TYR A 5 -17.23 7.44 -10.37
CA TYR A 5 -16.91 8.62 -9.58
C TYR A 5 -15.78 8.36 -8.59
N TYR A 6 -15.85 7.27 -7.83
CA TYR A 6 -14.77 6.87 -6.91
C TYR A 6 -13.46 6.55 -7.64
N LEU A 7 -13.54 5.90 -8.81
CA LEU A 7 -12.35 5.67 -9.64
C LEU A 7 -11.73 6.98 -10.14
N SER A 8 -12.56 8.00 -10.50
CA SER A 8 -12.02 9.32 -10.86
C SER A 8 -11.32 9.96 -9.69
N PHE A 9 -11.92 9.94 -8.50
CA PHE A 9 -11.32 10.44 -7.28
C PHE A 9 -9.95 9.79 -6.99
N ILE A 10 -9.87 8.45 -7.02
CA ILE A 10 -8.60 7.72 -6.79
C ILE A 10 -7.53 8.18 -7.80
N LYS A 11 -7.87 8.20 -9.08
CA LYS A 11 -6.94 8.61 -10.13
C LYS A 11 -6.45 10.04 -9.93
N ASP A 12 -7.37 10.98 -9.72
CA ASP A 12 -7.06 12.40 -9.59
C ASP A 12 -6.20 12.66 -8.34
N SER A 13 -6.48 11.95 -7.24
CA SER A 13 -5.68 11.98 -6.00
C SER A 13 -4.25 11.47 -6.21
N LEU A 14 -4.09 10.30 -6.85
CA LEU A 14 -2.78 9.72 -7.11
C LEU A 14 -1.92 10.60 -8.02
N LEU A 15 -2.51 11.17 -9.07
CA LEU A 15 -1.80 12.08 -9.98
C LEU A 15 -1.45 13.40 -9.29
N SER A 16 -2.34 13.94 -8.45
CA SER A 16 -2.08 15.17 -7.68
C SER A 16 -0.95 14.96 -6.69
N ALA A 17 -0.96 13.84 -5.93
CA ALA A 17 0.11 13.46 -5.03
C ALA A 17 1.44 13.30 -5.78
N HIS A 18 1.44 12.59 -6.91
CA HIS A 18 2.64 12.40 -7.71
C HIS A 18 3.25 13.73 -8.16
N ASN A 19 2.45 14.64 -8.68
CA ASN A 19 2.92 15.95 -9.11
C ASN A 19 3.52 16.76 -7.94
N ALA A 20 2.87 16.74 -6.77
CA ALA A 20 3.37 17.43 -5.58
C ALA A 20 4.70 16.84 -5.09
N VAL A 21 4.81 15.53 -5.02
CA VAL A 21 6.01 14.78 -4.64
C VAL A 21 7.18 15.10 -5.58
N MET A 22 6.96 15.02 -6.89
CA MET A 22 8.01 15.28 -7.89
C MET A 22 8.51 16.73 -7.88
N MET A 23 7.63 17.69 -7.49
CA MET A 23 8.07 19.08 -7.30
C MET A 23 8.99 19.23 -6.09
N ILE A 24 8.72 18.53 -5.00
CA ILE A 24 9.56 18.57 -3.79
C ILE A 24 10.89 17.85 -4.04
N GLU A 25 10.88 16.69 -4.69
CA GLU A 25 12.09 15.96 -5.06
C GLU A 25 13.03 16.77 -5.95
N LYS A 26 12.49 17.43 -6.97
CA LYS A 26 13.24 18.31 -7.88
C LYS A 26 13.99 19.43 -7.17
N ASN A 27 13.48 19.90 -6.05
CA ASN A 27 14.06 20.99 -5.27
C ASN A 27 15.02 20.51 -4.17
N ASP A 28 15.30 19.21 -4.11
CA ASP A 28 16.16 18.58 -3.07
C ASP A 28 15.67 18.84 -1.64
N GLU A 29 14.35 18.94 -1.46
CA GLU A 29 13.72 19.24 -0.17
C GLU A 29 12.97 18.05 0.45
N ALA A 30 13.01 16.88 -0.20
CA ALA A 30 12.26 15.70 0.22
C ALA A 30 12.53 15.31 1.69
N GLY A 31 13.79 15.30 2.09
CA GLY A 31 14.21 14.95 3.45
C GLY A 31 14.12 16.07 4.50
N LYS A 32 13.55 17.23 4.18
CA LYS A 32 13.41 18.34 5.13
C LYS A 32 12.36 18.00 6.18
N VAL A 33 12.79 17.90 7.45
CA VAL A 33 11.89 17.67 8.58
C VAL A 33 11.01 18.89 8.82
N ILE A 34 9.71 18.71 8.94
CA ILE A 34 8.73 19.78 9.20
C ILE A 34 7.93 19.57 10.49
N GLY A 35 8.00 18.39 11.10
CA GLY A 35 7.28 18.10 12.34
C GLY A 35 7.25 16.64 12.71
N LYS A 36 6.21 16.29 13.48
CA LYS A 36 5.83 14.90 13.81
C LYS A 36 4.43 14.64 13.35
N GLY A 37 4.21 13.48 12.77
CA GLY A 37 2.90 12.98 12.37
C GLY A 37 2.03 12.58 13.58
N ALA A 38 0.78 12.32 13.32
CA ALA A 38 -0.21 11.97 14.33
C ALA A 38 0.13 10.69 15.12
N TYR A 39 0.89 9.80 14.53
CA TYR A 39 1.33 8.53 15.14
C TYR A 39 2.76 8.59 15.71
N GLY A 40 3.38 9.80 15.75
CA GLY A 40 4.66 10.06 16.39
C GLY A 40 5.89 9.89 15.51
N ASP A 41 5.73 9.48 14.27
CA ASP A 41 6.79 9.40 13.27
C ASP A 41 7.24 10.80 12.82
N THR A 42 8.41 10.90 12.20
CA THR A 42 8.91 12.18 11.69
C THR A 42 8.27 12.50 10.35
N THR A 43 7.56 13.63 10.27
CA THR A 43 6.98 14.15 9.01
C THR A 43 8.04 14.90 8.23
N TYR A 44 8.20 14.54 6.97
CA TYR A 44 9.06 15.24 6.01
C TYR A 44 8.21 16.13 5.10
N LYS A 45 8.88 17.08 4.43
CA LYS A 45 8.21 18.00 3.50
C LYS A 45 7.50 17.26 2.36
N ILE A 46 8.06 16.15 1.90
CA ILE A 46 7.49 15.32 0.85
C ILE A 46 6.16 14.66 1.28
N ASP A 47 6.09 14.17 2.53
CA ASP A 47 4.88 13.54 3.09
C ASP A 47 3.74 14.57 3.14
N ARG A 48 4.03 15.74 3.68
CA ARG A 48 3.06 16.84 3.78
C ARG A 48 2.58 17.31 2.41
N ALA A 49 3.46 17.43 1.43
CA ALA A 49 3.08 17.85 0.09
C ALA A 49 2.14 16.85 -0.59
N ALA A 50 2.39 15.55 -0.43
CA ALA A 50 1.50 14.50 -0.92
C ALA A 50 0.15 14.54 -0.21
N GLU A 51 0.13 14.66 1.12
CA GLU A 51 -1.08 14.74 1.94
C GLU A 51 -1.97 15.91 1.53
N GLU A 52 -1.41 17.13 1.50
CA GLU A 52 -2.15 18.35 1.13
C GLU A 52 -2.72 18.26 -0.30
N ALA A 53 -2.00 17.64 -1.22
CA ALA A 53 -2.46 17.45 -2.59
C ALA A 53 -3.68 16.50 -2.64
N VAL A 54 -3.67 15.40 -1.89
CA VAL A 54 -4.82 14.48 -1.80
C VAL A 54 -5.99 15.12 -1.06
N GLU A 55 -5.74 15.81 0.05
CA GLU A 55 -6.79 16.52 0.79
C GLU A 55 -7.55 17.54 -0.08
N LYS A 56 -6.82 18.27 -0.92
CA LYS A 56 -7.43 19.22 -1.85
C LYS A 56 -8.36 18.52 -2.81
N VAL A 57 -7.93 17.44 -3.45
CA VAL A 57 -8.77 16.63 -4.36
C VAL A 57 -9.97 16.05 -3.62
N ALA A 58 -9.78 15.57 -2.39
CA ALA A 58 -10.87 15.03 -1.58
C ALA A 58 -11.98 16.08 -1.35
N ARG A 59 -11.60 17.32 -1.04
CA ARG A 59 -12.56 18.43 -0.82
C ARG A 59 -13.20 18.95 -2.11
N GLU A 60 -12.60 18.70 -3.26
CA GLU A 60 -13.20 19.01 -4.58
C GLU A 60 -14.25 17.95 -4.97
N HIS A 61 -14.05 16.69 -4.55
CA HIS A 61 -14.95 15.57 -4.84
C HIS A 61 -16.06 15.38 -3.79
N PHE A 62 -15.78 15.63 -2.51
CA PHE A 62 -16.69 15.34 -1.40
C PHE A 62 -16.92 16.58 -0.54
N SER A 63 -18.14 16.75 -0.06
CA SER A 63 -18.53 17.90 0.77
C SER A 63 -18.01 17.78 2.20
N ASN A 64 -17.97 16.57 2.76
CA ASN A 64 -17.58 16.32 4.14
C ASN A 64 -16.83 14.98 4.32
N PRO A 65 -15.66 14.79 3.65
CA PRO A 65 -14.90 13.53 3.78
C PRO A 65 -14.21 13.41 5.13
N CYS A 66 -14.19 12.20 5.70
CA CYS A 66 -13.34 11.82 6.81
C CYS A 66 -12.02 11.26 6.28
N ILE A 67 -10.92 11.97 6.47
CA ILE A 67 -9.59 11.53 6.04
C ILE A 67 -8.87 10.89 7.22
N ILE A 68 -8.37 9.68 7.03
CA ILE A 68 -7.57 8.90 7.96
C ILE A 68 -6.18 8.80 7.35
N SER A 69 -5.22 9.59 7.83
CA SER A 69 -3.89 9.71 7.27
C SER A 69 -2.81 9.44 8.31
N GLU A 70 -1.66 8.97 7.84
CA GLU A 70 -0.48 8.76 8.67
C GLU A 70 0.00 10.06 9.33
N GLU A 71 0.00 11.18 8.60
CA GLU A 71 0.59 12.43 9.03
C GLU A 71 -0.39 13.31 9.84
N ALA A 72 -1.58 13.57 9.31
CA ALA A 72 -2.58 14.44 9.96
C ALA A 72 -3.48 13.69 10.95
N GLY A 73 -3.49 12.35 10.94
CA GLY A 73 -4.40 11.56 11.76
C GLY A 73 -5.81 11.50 11.16
N ILE A 74 -6.84 11.65 12.01
CA ILE A 74 -8.23 11.48 11.62
C ILE A 74 -8.92 12.84 11.60
N SER A 75 -9.41 13.25 10.44
CA SER A 75 -10.22 14.46 10.28
C SER A 75 -11.69 14.20 10.66
N LYS A 76 -12.44 15.29 10.88
CA LYS A 76 -13.88 15.20 11.04
C LYS A 76 -14.55 15.11 9.67
N GLY A 77 -15.53 14.22 9.53
CA GLY A 77 -16.32 14.00 8.31
C GLY A 77 -17.15 12.74 8.44
N ASP A 78 -18.16 12.56 7.59
CA ASP A 78 -19.10 11.44 7.65
C ASP A 78 -19.69 11.03 6.28
N GLU A 79 -19.30 11.72 5.20
CA GLU A 79 -19.82 11.40 3.87
C GLU A 79 -19.15 10.15 3.29
N VAL A 80 -17.82 10.11 3.36
CA VAL A 80 -16.98 8.97 2.98
C VAL A 80 -15.73 8.93 3.86
N TYR A 81 -15.10 7.77 3.95
CA TYR A 81 -13.82 7.58 4.62
C TYR A 81 -12.72 7.44 3.58
N ILE A 82 -11.66 8.24 3.73
CA ILE A 82 -10.48 8.20 2.86
C ILE A 82 -9.30 7.75 3.71
N LEU A 83 -8.74 6.59 3.39
CA LEU A 83 -7.55 6.06 4.02
C LEU A 83 -6.34 6.43 3.17
N LEU A 84 -5.32 7.06 3.77
CA LEU A 84 -4.19 7.63 3.06
C LEU A 84 -2.86 7.32 3.74
N ASP A 85 -1.94 6.72 3.01
CA ASP A 85 -0.51 6.80 3.25
C ASP A 85 0.08 7.79 2.23
N PRO A 86 0.50 8.98 2.67
CA PRO A 86 1.01 10.01 1.76
C PRO A 86 2.28 9.58 1.05
N VAL A 87 3.24 8.97 1.76
CA VAL A 87 4.51 8.47 1.19
C VAL A 87 4.97 7.19 1.87
N ASP A 88 4.49 6.04 1.37
CA ASP A 88 5.06 4.74 1.72
C ASP A 88 6.50 4.64 1.19
N GLY A 89 7.43 4.33 2.09
CA GLY A 89 8.86 4.35 1.78
C GLY A 89 9.52 5.73 1.95
N SER A 90 9.11 6.55 2.93
CA SER A 90 9.67 7.89 3.21
C SER A 90 11.21 7.88 3.35
N THR A 91 11.81 6.76 3.83
CA THR A 91 13.27 6.62 3.89
C THR A 91 13.90 6.56 2.50
N ASN A 92 13.27 5.91 1.54
CA ASN A 92 13.70 5.89 0.15
C ASN A 92 13.52 7.28 -0.47
N ALA A 93 12.32 7.85 -0.34
CA ALA A 93 11.97 9.16 -0.89
C ALA A 93 12.94 10.27 -0.49
N LYS A 94 13.25 10.41 0.82
CA LYS A 94 14.18 11.44 1.31
C LYS A 94 15.64 11.28 0.85
N ARG A 95 15.98 10.12 0.30
CA ARG A 95 17.31 9.80 -0.24
C ARG A 95 17.36 9.81 -1.76
N GLY A 96 16.24 10.12 -2.44
CA GLY A 96 16.14 10.00 -3.89
C GLY A 96 16.31 8.56 -4.39
N LEU A 97 15.98 7.58 -3.55
CA LEU A 97 16.03 6.15 -3.90
C LEU A 97 14.60 5.68 -4.21
N GLY A 98 14.43 5.04 -5.35
CA GLY A 98 13.19 4.32 -5.63
C GLY A 98 13.20 2.88 -5.08
N PRO A 99 12.03 2.23 -4.96
CA PRO A 99 10.72 2.83 -5.12
C PRO A 99 10.22 3.53 -3.85
N PHE A 100 9.23 4.39 -4.01
CA PHE A 100 8.39 4.96 -2.95
C PHE A 100 7.03 5.35 -3.54
N SER A 101 5.96 5.36 -2.75
CA SER A 101 4.60 5.42 -3.28
C SER A 101 3.63 6.25 -2.44
N THR A 102 2.50 6.65 -3.02
CA THR A 102 1.30 7.07 -2.28
C THR A 102 0.26 5.96 -2.39
N ALA A 103 -0.38 5.60 -1.29
CA ALA A 103 -1.47 4.63 -1.25
C ALA A 103 -2.75 5.27 -0.72
N ILE A 104 -3.89 5.02 -1.39
CA ILE A 104 -5.17 5.61 -1.03
C ILE A 104 -6.32 4.61 -1.22
N ALA A 105 -7.31 4.66 -0.33
CA ALA A 105 -8.58 3.99 -0.52
C ALA A 105 -9.73 4.93 -0.15
N VAL A 106 -10.88 4.77 -0.81
CA VAL A 106 -12.14 5.40 -0.45
C VAL A 106 -13.16 4.35 -0.05
N SER A 107 -13.87 4.62 1.04
CA SER A 107 -14.82 3.70 1.67
C SER A 107 -16.13 4.39 2.01
N GLU A 108 -17.24 3.66 1.86
CA GLU A 108 -18.58 4.10 2.26
C GLU A 108 -18.88 3.79 3.74
N SER A 109 -18.04 3.02 4.41
CA SER A 109 -18.12 2.76 5.86
C SER A 109 -16.74 2.77 6.50
N ILE A 110 -16.69 2.76 7.83
CA ILE A 110 -15.42 2.76 8.59
C ILE A 110 -14.69 1.42 8.54
N GLU A 111 -15.36 0.35 8.12
CA GLU A 111 -14.79 -0.99 8.01
C GLU A 111 -14.15 -1.20 6.63
N PHE A 112 -13.18 -2.13 6.56
CA PHE A 112 -12.56 -2.56 5.31
C PHE A 112 -13.58 -3.03 4.26
N ALA A 113 -14.64 -3.71 4.68
CA ALA A 113 -15.72 -4.17 3.81
C ALA A 113 -16.36 -3.03 2.99
N GLY A 114 -16.33 -1.81 3.52
CA GLY A 114 -16.90 -0.62 2.87
C GLY A 114 -16.00 0.00 1.81
N ILE A 115 -14.75 -0.46 1.62
CA ILE A 115 -13.87 0.09 0.58
C ILE A 115 -14.45 -0.21 -0.79
N VAL A 116 -14.61 0.83 -1.60
CA VAL A 116 -15.23 0.79 -2.93
C VAL A 116 -14.24 1.02 -4.07
N ALA A 117 -13.14 1.72 -3.79
CA ALA A 117 -12.03 1.90 -4.72
C ALA A 117 -10.73 2.18 -3.97
N ALA A 118 -9.61 1.79 -4.56
CA ALA A 118 -8.28 2.04 -4.02
C ALA A 118 -7.24 2.18 -5.14
N GLY A 119 -6.07 2.69 -4.78
CA GLY A 119 -4.95 2.75 -5.70
C GLY A 119 -3.64 3.10 -5.02
N VAL A 120 -2.56 2.74 -5.70
CA VAL A 120 -1.18 3.02 -5.31
C VAL A 120 -0.43 3.55 -6.52
N ILE A 121 0.34 4.63 -6.36
CA ILE A 121 1.22 5.17 -7.39
C ILE A 121 2.68 5.04 -6.98
N ASP A 122 3.48 4.43 -7.83
CA ASP A 122 4.94 4.42 -7.72
C ASP A 122 5.50 5.75 -8.26
N HIS A 123 6.03 6.57 -7.40
CA HIS A 123 6.59 7.86 -7.79
C HIS A 123 7.85 7.75 -8.64
N SER A 124 8.61 6.67 -8.51
CA SER A 124 9.84 6.45 -9.28
C SER A 124 9.58 6.14 -10.75
N THR A 125 8.44 5.51 -11.06
CA THR A 125 8.10 5.07 -12.42
C THR A 125 6.84 5.71 -12.97
N SER A 126 6.11 6.48 -12.14
CA SER A 126 4.79 7.06 -12.43
C SER A 126 3.70 6.01 -12.72
N ARG A 127 3.92 4.73 -12.35
CA ARG A 127 2.94 3.67 -12.54
C ARG A 127 1.90 3.68 -11.46
N MET A 128 0.66 3.42 -11.84
CA MET A 128 -0.47 3.28 -10.94
C MET A 128 -1.04 1.86 -11.00
N VAL A 129 -1.24 1.26 -9.84
CA VAL A 129 -2.13 0.10 -9.68
C VAL A 129 -3.36 0.57 -8.94
N TRP A 130 -4.53 0.53 -9.56
CA TRP A 130 -5.75 1.12 -9.04
C TRP A 130 -6.99 0.36 -9.51
N GLY A 131 -8.09 0.50 -8.79
CA GLY A 131 -9.29 -0.25 -9.15
C GLY A 131 -10.47 -0.02 -8.23
N ASP A 132 -11.58 -0.62 -8.61
CA ASP A 132 -12.81 -0.73 -7.80
C ASP A 132 -13.06 -2.21 -7.41
N SER A 133 -14.22 -2.51 -6.83
CA SER A 133 -14.60 -3.88 -6.44
C SER A 133 -14.77 -4.86 -7.61
N LYS A 134 -14.68 -4.40 -8.85
CA LYS A 134 -14.89 -5.22 -10.07
C LYS A 134 -13.60 -5.50 -10.81
N ARG A 135 -12.69 -4.53 -10.86
CA ARG A 135 -11.48 -4.61 -11.71
C ARG A 135 -10.33 -3.84 -11.12
N VAL A 136 -9.14 -4.37 -11.32
CA VAL A 136 -7.87 -3.70 -11.07
C VAL A 136 -7.23 -3.35 -12.41
N TYR A 137 -6.61 -2.18 -12.46
CA TYR A 137 -5.88 -1.67 -13.60
C TYR A 137 -4.42 -1.41 -13.20
N GLU A 138 -3.51 -1.61 -14.14
CA GLU A 138 -2.18 -1.03 -14.11
C GLU A 138 -2.13 0.03 -15.19
N ASP A 139 -1.88 1.26 -14.78
CA ASP A 139 -2.05 2.43 -15.64
C ASP A 139 -3.45 2.43 -16.29
N TRP A 140 -3.54 2.14 -17.58
CA TRP A 140 -4.80 2.13 -18.35
C TRP A 140 -5.19 0.73 -18.85
N LYS A 141 -4.49 -0.32 -18.40
CA LYS A 141 -4.75 -1.71 -18.81
C LYS A 141 -5.31 -2.52 -17.64
N ILE A 142 -6.15 -3.49 -17.93
CA ILE A 142 -6.60 -4.45 -16.92
C ILE A 142 -5.37 -5.19 -16.38
N ALA A 143 -5.14 -5.07 -15.09
CA ALA A 143 -4.08 -5.77 -14.39
C ALA A 143 -4.35 -7.27 -14.33
N ARG A 144 -3.30 -8.06 -14.32
CA ARG A 144 -3.39 -9.52 -14.17
C ARG A 144 -2.27 -10.00 -13.26
N PRO A 145 -2.59 -10.74 -12.21
CA PRO A 145 -1.60 -11.39 -11.36
C PRO A 145 -0.69 -12.33 -12.13
N GLY A 146 0.48 -12.59 -11.56
CA GLY A 146 1.41 -13.59 -12.04
C GLY A 146 0.83 -15.02 -12.04
N LYS A 147 1.50 -15.93 -12.75
CA LYS A 147 1.11 -17.34 -12.83
C LYS A 147 2.19 -18.28 -12.28
N VAL A 148 3.22 -17.73 -11.63
CA VAL A 148 4.30 -18.52 -11.05
C VAL A 148 3.76 -19.30 -9.85
N GLU A 149 4.02 -20.60 -9.81
CA GLU A 149 3.53 -21.51 -8.78
C GLU A 149 4.63 -21.96 -7.81
N SER A 150 5.91 -21.81 -8.20
CA SER A 150 7.06 -22.27 -7.44
C SER A 150 7.74 -21.10 -6.72
N ILE A 151 8.05 -21.26 -5.43
CA ILE A 151 8.88 -20.32 -4.66
C ILE A 151 10.21 -20.05 -5.39
N ARG A 152 10.83 -21.07 -5.97
CA ARG A 152 12.13 -20.94 -6.64
C ARG A 152 12.11 -19.87 -7.73
N ASP A 153 11.08 -19.84 -8.54
CA ASP A 153 10.99 -18.99 -9.73
C ASP A 153 10.24 -17.68 -9.47
N ALA A 154 9.63 -17.55 -8.28
CA ALA A 154 8.85 -16.39 -7.89
C ALA A 154 9.74 -15.19 -7.52
N ILE A 155 9.32 -13.99 -7.93
CA ILE A 155 9.81 -12.73 -7.35
C ILE A 155 9.08 -12.53 -6.03
N ILE A 156 9.78 -12.76 -4.92
CA ILE A 156 9.22 -12.59 -3.58
C ILE A 156 9.82 -11.36 -2.93
N SER A 157 8.98 -10.44 -2.51
CA SER A 157 9.42 -9.28 -1.74
C SER A 157 9.18 -9.49 -0.25
N PHE A 158 10.11 -8.98 0.55
CA PHE A 158 10.13 -9.14 2.00
C PHE A 158 10.15 -7.77 2.68
N ASP A 159 9.40 -7.63 3.78
CA ASP A 159 9.47 -6.43 4.60
C ASP A 159 10.89 -6.23 5.16
N SER A 160 11.34 -4.99 5.17
CA SER A 160 12.68 -4.62 5.62
C SER A 160 12.87 -4.71 7.15
N LYS A 161 11.79 -4.79 7.91
CA LYS A 161 11.81 -4.77 9.39
C LYS A 161 12.02 -6.16 10.02
N PHE A 162 12.59 -7.13 9.28
CA PHE A 162 12.84 -8.48 9.78
C PHE A 162 13.81 -8.53 11.00
N TYR A 163 14.63 -7.50 11.24
CA TYR A 163 15.43 -7.37 12.45
C TYR A 163 14.61 -7.29 13.74
N MET A 164 13.31 -7.02 13.63
CA MET A 164 12.38 -6.96 14.76
C MET A 164 11.69 -8.29 15.06
N LEU A 165 11.93 -9.30 14.24
CA LEU A 165 11.39 -10.65 14.41
C LEU A 165 12.11 -11.38 15.56
N ASN A 166 11.43 -12.33 16.18
CA ASN A 166 12.08 -13.30 17.04
C ASN A 166 12.92 -14.30 16.19
N GLN A 167 13.77 -15.08 16.86
CA GLN A 167 14.72 -15.97 16.19
C GLN A 167 14.02 -16.98 15.26
N ASP A 168 12.92 -17.60 15.69
CA ASP A 168 12.17 -18.58 14.90
C ASP A 168 11.66 -17.96 13.58
N LYS A 169 11.02 -16.79 13.64
CA LYS A 169 10.53 -16.07 12.46
C LYS A 169 11.67 -15.63 11.53
N ILE A 170 12.80 -15.18 12.09
CA ILE A 170 13.98 -14.83 11.28
C ILE A 170 14.48 -16.06 10.50
N GLU A 171 14.55 -17.22 11.13
CA GLU A 171 15.01 -18.45 10.48
C GLU A 171 14.07 -18.87 9.35
N LYS A 172 12.75 -18.83 9.55
CA LYS A 172 11.74 -19.14 8.54
C LYS A 172 11.81 -18.18 7.35
N VAL A 173 11.81 -16.87 7.61
CA VAL A 173 11.93 -15.85 6.55
C VAL A 173 13.25 -15.99 5.80
N THR A 174 14.38 -16.19 6.49
CA THR A 174 15.69 -16.35 5.87
C THR A 174 15.74 -17.60 5.00
N ARG A 175 15.12 -18.70 5.45
CA ARG A 175 15.00 -19.92 4.65
C ARG A 175 14.26 -19.66 3.36
N LEU A 176 13.08 -19.03 3.45
CA LEU A 176 12.27 -18.67 2.30
C LEU A 176 13.03 -17.75 1.32
N MET A 177 13.78 -16.76 1.84
CA MET A 177 14.63 -15.89 1.02
C MET A 177 15.72 -16.65 0.25
N LYS A 178 16.23 -17.75 0.80
CA LYS A 178 17.26 -18.59 0.15
C LYS A 178 16.65 -19.55 -0.88
N GLU A 179 15.37 -19.88 -0.77
CA GLU A 179 14.69 -20.80 -1.69
C GLU A 179 14.28 -20.09 -3.00
N THR A 180 14.00 -18.79 -2.98
CA THR A 180 13.72 -18.02 -4.21
C THR A 180 14.99 -17.53 -4.89
N LEU A 181 15.01 -17.54 -6.23
CA LEU A 181 16.09 -16.96 -7.04
C LEU A 181 16.01 -15.42 -7.10
N TYR A 182 14.87 -14.84 -6.78
CA TYR A 182 14.57 -13.42 -7.01
C TYR A 182 14.04 -12.69 -5.77
N PRO A 183 14.73 -12.75 -4.59
CA PRO A 183 14.29 -12.01 -3.41
C PRO A 183 14.43 -10.51 -3.62
N ARG A 184 13.50 -9.74 -3.05
CA ARG A 184 13.50 -8.27 -3.04
C ARG A 184 13.23 -7.75 -1.64
N VAL A 185 13.72 -6.55 -1.35
CA VAL A 185 13.42 -5.77 -0.15
C VAL A 185 13.37 -4.31 -0.58
N PHE A 186 12.18 -3.79 -0.83
CA PHE A 186 12.03 -2.40 -1.32
C PHE A 186 11.63 -1.43 -0.23
N SER A 187 11.07 -1.90 0.89
CA SER A 187 10.60 -1.08 2.01
C SER A 187 9.42 -0.16 1.64
N THR A 188 8.51 -0.67 0.81
CA THR A 188 7.31 0.02 0.32
C THR A 188 6.15 -0.96 0.32
N ALA A 189 5.60 -1.25 1.51
CA ALA A 189 4.65 -2.33 1.72
C ALA A 189 3.40 -2.21 0.83
N ALA A 190 2.84 -1.00 0.72
CA ALA A 190 1.68 -0.75 -0.12
C ALA A 190 1.96 -1.05 -1.60
N LEU A 191 3.08 -0.56 -2.12
CA LEU A 191 3.44 -0.76 -3.52
C LEU A 191 3.78 -2.20 -3.84
N GLU A 192 4.61 -2.85 -2.99
CA GLU A 192 5.01 -4.24 -3.16
C GLU A 192 3.79 -5.17 -3.18
N THR A 193 2.82 -4.92 -2.29
CA THR A 193 1.56 -5.65 -2.25
C THR A 193 0.71 -5.37 -3.50
N ALA A 194 0.54 -4.11 -3.90
CA ALA A 194 -0.24 -3.75 -5.08
C ALA A 194 0.33 -4.37 -6.37
N TYR A 195 1.65 -4.48 -6.47
CA TYR A 195 2.33 -5.06 -7.63
C TYR A 195 2.05 -6.56 -7.83
N ILE A 196 1.57 -7.28 -6.81
CA ILE A 196 1.09 -8.65 -6.98
C ILE A 196 -0.15 -8.68 -7.88
N SER A 197 -1.07 -7.71 -7.73
CA SER A 197 -2.27 -7.59 -8.56
C SER A 197 -1.99 -7.39 -10.05
N SER A 198 -0.80 -6.90 -10.39
CA SER A 198 -0.38 -6.61 -11.77
C SER A 198 0.70 -7.58 -12.29
N GLY A 199 1.11 -8.57 -11.50
CA GLY A 199 2.09 -9.58 -11.88
C GLY A 199 3.53 -9.07 -11.98
N ARG A 200 3.85 -7.95 -11.31
CA ARG A 200 5.23 -7.42 -11.24
C ARG A 200 6.05 -8.07 -10.13
N ILE A 201 5.36 -8.47 -9.08
CA ILE A 201 5.88 -9.25 -7.97
C ILE A 201 4.91 -10.42 -7.80
N ASP A 202 5.42 -11.59 -7.43
CA ASP A 202 4.61 -12.80 -7.29
C ASP A 202 4.13 -13.02 -5.85
N ALA A 203 4.88 -12.53 -4.86
CA ALA A 203 4.49 -12.61 -3.46
C ALA A 203 5.14 -11.50 -2.61
N TYR A 204 4.50 -11.17 -1.48
CA TYR A 204 5.00 -10.27 -0.45
C TYR A 204 4.90 -10.93 0.93
N VAL A 205 5.92 -10.76 1.77
CA VAL A 205 6.00 -11.36 3.11
C VAL A 205 6.36 -10.30 4.14
N CYS A 206 5.41 -9.96 5.02
CA CYS A 206 5.62 -9.15 6.21
C CYS A 206 5.33 -9.97 7.46
N SER A 207 6.36 -10.46 8.13
CA SER A 207 6.23 -11.24 9.37
C SER A 207 6.35 -10.40 10.65
N GLY A 208 6.66 -9.10 10.52
CA GLY A 208 6.99 -8.21 11.64
C GLY A 208 5.81 -7.61 12.39
N GLY A 209 4.60 -7.60 11.81
CA GLY A 209 3.39 -7.11 12.45
C GLY A 209 3.41 -5.62 12.78
N ARG A 210 3.89 -4.78 11.87
CA ARG A 210 4.01 -3.33 12.08
C ARG A 210 3.37 -2.47 11.03
N LEU A 211 2.65 -3.08 10.10
CA LEU A 211 1.91 -2.35 9.09
C LEU A 211 0.62 -1.82 9.70
N ARG A 212 0.32 -0.56 9.50
CA ARG A 212 -0.94 0.07 9.90
C ARG A 212 -1.97 -0.10 8.79
N SER A 213 -3.21 0.26 9.04
CA SER A 213 -4.29 0.15 8.05
C SER A 213 -3.95 0.88 6.74
N PHE A 214 -3.41 2.09 6.79
CA PHE A 214 -3.05 2.87 5.60
C PHE A 214 -1.84 2.30 4.84
N ASP A 215 -0.92 1.56 5.50
CA ASP A 215 0.21 0.89 4.85
C ASP A 215 -0.22 -0.32 4.02
N CYS A 216 -1.39 -0.93 4.29
CA CYS A 216 -1.74 -2.21 3.68
C CYS A 216 -3.17 -2.32 3.14
N PHE A 217 -4.18 -1.70 3.74
CA PHE A 217 -5.58 -1.91 3.32
C PHE A 217 -5.87 -1.48 1.87
N PRO A 218 -5.33 -0.34 1.35
CA PRO A 218 -5.54 0.01 -0.05
C PRO A 218 -5.08 -1.11 -0.99
N SER A 219 -3.92 -1.69 -0.74
CA SER A 219 -3.33 -2.75 -1.57
C SER A 219 -4.00 -4.10 -1.37
N LEU A 220 -4.41 -4.43 -0.13
CA LEU A 220 -5.16 -5.66 0.16
C LEU A 220 -6.55 -5.65 -0.50
N PHE A 221 -7.18 -4.47 -0.63
CA PHE A 221 -8.40 -4.34 -1.43
C PHE A 221 -8.15 -4.67 -2.91
N LEU A 222 -7.05 -4.19 -3.48
CA LEU A 222 -6.67 -4.52 -4.87
C LEU A 222 -6.37 -6.02 -5.05
N LEU A 223 -5.68 -6.65 -4.08
CA LEU A 223 -5.45 -8.10 -4.08
C LEU A 223 -6.76 -8.89 -4.04
N ARG A 224 -7.66 -8.54 -3.10
CA ARG A 224 -8.99 -9.16 -3.00
C ARG A 224 -9.74 -9.10 -4.34
N THR A 225 -9.75 -7.92 -4.97
CA THR A 225 -10.41 -7.72 -6.27
C THR A 225 -9.76 -8.53 -7.38
N SER A 226 -8.45 -8.72 -7.35
CA SER A 226 -7.70 -9.53 -8.31
C SER A 226 -7.79 -11.04 -8.07
N GLY A 227 -8.39 -11.47 -6.94
CA GLY A 227 -8.46 -12.88 -6.54
C GLY A 227 -7.14 -13.45 -6.01
N CYS A 228 -6.21 -12.59 -5.60
CA CYS A 228 -4.94 -12.98 -4.99
C CYS A 228 -5.13 -13.31 -3.51
N PRO A 229 -4.69 -14.49 -3.02
CA PRO A 229 -4.79 -14.85 -1.61
C PRO A 229 -3.80 -14.09 -0.73
N PHE A 230 -4.23 -13.81 0.51
CA PHE A 230 -3.40 -13.23 1.57
C PHE A 230 -3.83 -13.79 2.94
N SER A 231 -2.93 -13.75 3.93
CA SER A 231 -3.09 -14.44 5.21
C SER A 231 -3.81 -13.63 6.30
N LEU A 232 -4.21 -12.38 6.04
CA LEU A 232 -4.92 -11.57 7.02
C LEU A 232 -6.39 -11.99 7.08
N GLU A 233 -6.73 -12.75 8.14
CA GLU A 233 -8.08 -13.24 8.37
C GLU A 233 -9.04 -12.14 8.81
N ARG A 234 -10.35 -12.34 8.54
CA ARG A 234 -11.45 -11.45 8.96
C ARG A 234 -11.23 -9.97 8.64
N ILE A 235 -10.46 -9.67 7.59
CA ILE A 235 -10.12 -8.30 7.21
C ILE A 235 -11.36 -7.44 7.00
N GLU A 236 -12.47 -8.02 6.55
CA GLU A 236 -13.73 -7.31 6.26
C GLU A 236 -14.29 -6.57 7.49
N GLU A 237 -14.02 -7.08 8.70
CA GLU A 237 -14.49 -6.53 9.95
C GLU A 237 -13.55 -5.49 10.57
N LEU A 238 -12.34 -5.34 9.99
CA LEU A 238 -11.34 -4.42 10.53
C LEU A 238 -11.71 -2.98 10.21
N ARG A 239 -11.54 -2.11 11.19
CA ARG A 239 -11.80 -0.68 11.02
C ARG A 239 -10.61 0.01 10.37
N LEU A 240 -10.89 0.99 9.53
CA LEU A 240 -9.88 1.81 8.84
C LEU A 240 -9.07 2.66 9.83
N ASP A 241 -9.70 3.10 10.92
CA ASP A 241 -9.09 3.92 11.98
C ASP A 241 -8.47 3.11 13.13
N THR A 242 -8.31 1.80 12.95
CA THR A 242 -7.71 0.94 13.98
C THR A 242 -6.27 1.35 14.30
N LYS A 243 -5.89 1.16 15.56
CA LYS A 243 -4.51 1.33 16.02
C LYS A 243 -3.71 0.02 16.00
N ASP A 244 -4.36 -1.07 15.63
CA ASP A 244 -3.70 -2.36 15.48
C ASP A 244 -2.70 -2.32 14.33
N THR A 245 -1.70 -3.17 14.43
CA THR A 245 -0.71 -3.36 13.38
C THR A 245 -0.74 -4.78 12.87
N PHE A 246 -0.43 -4.96 11.60
CA PHE A 246 -0.65 -6.18 10.87
C PHE A 246 0.64 -6.82 10.38
N ALA A 247 0.64 -8.15 10.36
CA ALA A 247 1.57 -8.99 9.62
C ALA A 247 0.75 -9.83 8.66
N TYR A 248 1.24 -10.00 7.45
CA TYR A 248 0.63 -10.89 6.47
C TYR A 248 1.64 -11.30 5.41
N PHE A 249 1.31 -12.34 4.70
CA PHE A 249 1.90 -12.65 3.41
C PHE A 249 0.79 -12.76 2.36
N ALA A 250 1.15 -12.53 1.11
CA ALA A 250 0.25 -12.59 -0.02
C ALA A 250 0.96 -13.18 -1.24
N ALA A 251 0.21 -13.81 -2.13
CA ALA A 251 0.75 -14.38 -3.35
C ALA A 251 -0.19 -14.17 -4.55
N CYS A 252 0.36 -14.23 -5.76
CA CYS A 252 -0.37 -14.04 -7.00
C CYS A 252 -1.39 -15.15 -7.31
N ASN A 253 -1.25 -16.32 -6.69
CA ASN A 253 -2.18 -17.46 -6.84
C ASN A 253 -2.11 -18.38 -5.61
N LYS A 254 -3.07 -19.32 -5.56
CA LYS A 254 -3.24 -20.25 -4.46
C LYS A 254 -2.07 -21.23 -4.30
N SER A 255 -1.50 -21.73 -5.39
CA SER A 255 -0.39 -22.69 -5.35
C SER A 255 0.84 -22.07 -4.67
N LEU A 256 1.23 -20.88 -5.07
CA LEU A 256 2.36 -20.16 -4.46
C LEU A 256 2.06 -19.76 -3.02
N TYR A 257 0.81 -19.36 -2.72
CA TYR A 257 0.38 -19.04 -1.34
C TYR A 257 0.58 -20.23 -0.41
N GLU A 258 0.07 -21.42 -0.77
CA GLU A 258 0.18 -22.64 0.03
C GLU A 258 1.64 -23.10 0.22
N GLU A 259 2.49 -22.87 -0.78
CA GLU A 259 3.93 -23.14 -0.67
C GLU A 259 4.60 -22.21 0.35
N ILE A 260 4.29 -20.90 0.33
CA ILE A 260 4.83 -19.91 1.27
C ILE A 260 4.32 -20.20 2.69
N GLU A 261 3.03 -20.46 2.86
CA GLU A 261 2.41 -20.79 4.15
C GLU A 261 3.15 -21.91 4.88
N LYS A 262 3.41 -23.05 4.18
CA LYS A 262 4.17 -24.18 4.71
C LYS A 262 5.60 -23.86 5.16
N ARG A 263 6.21 -22.78 4.66
CA ARG A 263 7.56 -22.34 5.07
C ARG A 263 7.53 -21.40 6.26
N LEU A 264 6.39 -20.72 6.46
CA LEU A 264 6.22 -19.76 7.54
C LEU A 264 5.57 -20.37 8.79
N GLU A 265 4.88 -21.52 8.67
CA GLU A 265 4.42 -22.35 9.79
C GLU A 265 5.63 -22.99 10.53
#